data_806428d4987c3ddfb08d7f2e536a9daf
#
_entry.id   806428d4987c3ddfb08d7f2e536a9daf
#
_cell.length_a   1.000
_cell.length_b   1.000
_cell.length_c   1.000
_cell.angle_alpha   90.00
_cell.angle_beta   90.00
_cell.angle_gamma   90.00
#
_symmetry.space_group_name_H-M   'P 1'
#
loop_
_entity.id
_entity.type
_entity.pdbx_description
1 polymer ?
#
loop_
_entity_poly.entity_id
_entity_poly.type
_entity_poly.pdbx_seq_one_letter_code
_entity_poly.pdbx_strand_id
1 'polypeptide(L)'
;MRNFLRMLLPVVLLLAFSGVPALAQNKIATVDLDKLFKDYYKAKLATAAIQEHQDDLQKDYSNMADDLKKRSDQYEQTLESADDPAVSDDERARRKQAAADQLKQLQDARASIDQFQRQARVTLADQFQRMHDNIMADIKKAVADKAKAAGDTLVIDSGAQTVASSPVIVYSTTDNDLTDDVLKQLNAAAPPDMPDTSATPVFMSTNSVPYNTSPDATVPIAAPSPQ
;
A
#
# COMPACT_ATOMS: atom_id res chain seq x y z
N MET A 1 42.43 -26.93 69.99
CA MET A 1 42.48 -26.56 68.55
C MET A 1 41.44 -27.27 67.70
N ARG A 2 41.03 -28.49 67.99
CA ARG A 2 40.11 -29.30 67.17
C ARG A 2 38.66 -28.83 67.21
N ASN A 3 38.26 -28.13 68.27
CA ASN A 3 36.86 -27.60 68.38
C ASN A 3 36.67 -26.23 67.72
N PHE A 4 37.74 -25.45 67.54
CA PHE A 4 37.73 -24.17 66.85
C PHE A 4 37.53 -24.33 65.33
N LEU A 5 38.09 -25.40 64.78
CA LEU A 5 37.93 -25.72 63.33
C LEU A 5 36.53 -26.19 62.97
N ARG A 6 35.76 -26.79 63.89
CA ARG A 6 34.38 -27.23 63.70
C ARG A 6 33.40 -26.10 63.76
N MET A 7 33.71 -24.97 64.39
CA MET A 7 32.83 -23.81 64.48
C MET A 7 33.01 -22.84 63.34
N LEU A 8 34.14 -22.92 62.60
CA LEU A 8 34.40 -22.10 61.42
C LEU A 8 33.70 -22.64 60.09
N LEU A 9 33.42 -23.95 60.06
CA LEU A 9 32.83 -24.59 58.86
C LEU A 9 31.45 -24.09 58.52
N PRO A 10 30.48 -23.85 59.44
CA PRO A 10 29.18 -23.33 59.12
C PRO A 10 29.21 -21.86 58.73
N VAL A 11 30.17 -21.05 59.17
CA VAL A 11 30.29 -19.63 58.87
C VAL A 11 30.78 -19.43 57.42
N VAL A 12 31.68 -20.27 56.92
CA VAL A 12 32.14 -20.22 55.52
C VAL A 12 31.11 -20.71 54.58
N LEU A 13 30.22 -21.64 54.96
CA LEU A 13 29.12 -22.14 54.16
C LEU A 13 27.98 -21.09 53.99
N LEU A 14 27.78 -20.19 54.96
CA LEU A 14 26.78 -19.12 54.90
C LEU A 14 27.21 -17.96 54.00
N LEU A 15 28.50 -17.74 53.77
CA LEU A 15 29.03 -16.70 52.88
C LEU A 15 29.01 -17.10 51.41
N ALA A 16 28.86 -18.38 51.07
CA ALA A 16 28.78 -18.87 49.70
C ALA A 16 27.38 -18.67 49.05
N PHE A 17 26.35 -18.26 49.82
CA PHE A 17 24.98 -18.04 49.36
C PHE A 17 24.63 -16.56 49.22
N SER A 18 25.58 -15.63 49.24
CA SER A 18 25.38 -14.27 48.80
C SER A 18 25.26 -14.29 47.27
N GLY A 19 24.13 -14.77 46.74
CA GLY A 19 23.77 -14.64 45.35
C GLY A 19 23.81 -13.16 45.01
N VAL A 20 24.83 -12.76 44.26
CA VAL A 20 24.85 -11.43 43.64
C VAL A 20 23.53 -11.27 42.95
N PRO A 21 22.68 -10.28 43.30
CA PRO A 21 21.49 -10.01 42.48
C PRO A 21 22.02 -9.73 41.07
N ALA A 22 21.77 -10.66 40.16
CA ALA A 22 21.97 -10.39 38.76
C ALA A 22 21.06 -9.19 38.46
N LEU A 23 21.66 -7.98 38.43
CA LEU A 23 20.98 -6.80 37.90
C LEU A 23 20.51 -7.22 36.50
N ALA A 24 19.25 -7.48 36.36
CA ALA A 24 18.65 -7.74 35.09
C ALA A 24 18.93 -6.49 34.24
N GLN A 25 20.01 -6.51 33.48
CA GLN A 25 20.31 -5.46 32.52
C GLN A 25 19.15 -5.45 31.54
N ASN A 26 18.39 -4.35 31.52
CA ASN A 26 17.38 -4.12 30.49
C ASN A 26 18.08 -4.18 29.14
N LYS A 27 17.95 -5.31 28.47
CA LYS A 27 18.54 -5.52 27.16
C LYS A 27 17.59 -4.93 26.14
N ILE A 28 18.05 -3.90 25.43
CA ILE A 28 17.29 -3.19 24.39
C ILE A 28 17.84 -3.61 23.04
N ALA A 29 16.97 -4.02 22.13
CA ALA A 29 17.32 -4.31 20.75
C ALA A 29 16.76 -3.25 19.82
N THR A 30 17.31 -3.17 18.62
CA THR A 30 16.78 -2.38 17.52
C THR A 30 16.32 -3.27 16.38
N VAL A 31 15.42 -2.76 15.54
CA VAL A 31 14.98 -3.40 14.32
C VAL A 31 14.55 -2.32 13.32
N ASP A 32 14.86 -2.50 12.06
CA ASP A 32 14.39 -1.64 10.98
C ASP A 32 13.13 -2.26 10.34
N LEU A 33 11.95 -1.79 10.74
CA LEU A 33 10.67 -2.31 10.25
C LEU A 33 10.45 -2.00 8.75
N ASP A 34 10.95 -0.86 8.26
CA ASP A 34 10.87 -0.51 6.84
C ASP A 34 11.69 -1.46 5.97
N LYS A 35 12.92 -1.78 6.41
CA LYS A 35 13.76 -2.77 5.73
C LYS A 35 13.12 -4.15 5.76
N LEU A 36 12.59 -4.58 6.91
CA LEU A 36 11.90 -5.86 7.02
C LEU A 36 10.70 -5.93 6.06
N PHE A 37 9.88 -4.88 6.02
CA PHE A 37 8.73 -4.84 5.12
C PHE A 37 9.15 -4.91 3.65
N LYS A 38 10.14 -4.12 3.24
CA LYS A 38 10.61 -4.06 1.84
C LYS A 38 11.22 -5.39 1.38
N ASP A 39 11.96 -6.07 2.27
CA ASP A 39 12.76 -7.23 1.91
C ASP A 39 12.05 -8.57 2.20
N TYR A 40 10.92 -8.55 2.92
CA TYR A 40 10.11 -9.74 3.19
C TYR A 40 9.44 -10.24 1.90
N TYR A 41 9.67 -11.53 1.57
CA TYR A 41 9.17 -12.11 0.32
C TYR A 41 7.64 -11.99 0.16
N LYS A 42 6.86 -12.17 1.23
CA LYS A 42 5.40 -12.01 1.15
C LYS A 42 4.98 -10.58 0.81
N ALA A 43 5.69 -9.58 1.33
CA ALA A 43 5.42 -8.18 0.99
C ALA A 43 5.69 -7.92 -0.49
N LYS A 44 6.81 -8.44 -1.02
CA LYS A 44 7.15 -8.34 -2.44
C LYS A 44 6.07 -8.97 -3.33
N LEU A 45 5.65 -10.21 -3.01
CA LEU A 45 4.59 -10.89 -3.77
C LEU A 45 3.26 -10.16 -3.71
N ALA A 46 2.87 -9.70 -2.53
CA ALA A 46 1.60 -8.99 -2.35
C ALA A 46 1.61 -7.62 -3.03
N THR A 47 2.75 -6.91 -3.02
CA THR A 47 2.92 -5.65 -3.76
C THR A 47 2.81 -5.88 -5.27
N ALA A 48 3.44 -6.93 -5.80
CA ALA A 48 3.33 -7.29 -7.21
C ALA A 48 1.87 -7.59 -7.62
N ALA A 49 1.12 -8.32 -6.79
CA ALA A 49 -0.28 -8.62 -7.06
C ALA A 49 -1.18 -7.37 -7.04
N ILE A 50 -0.91 -6.40 -6.15
CA ILE A 50 -1.62 -5.12 -6.14
C ILE A 50 -1.28 -4.30 -7.38
N GLN A 51 -0.02 -4.30 -7.82
CA GLN A 51 0.41 -3.62 -9.04
C GLN A 51 -0.28 -4.20 -10.28
N GLU A 52 -0.32 -5.53 -10.41
CA GLU A 52 -1.05 -6.21 -11.49
C GLU A 52 -2.53 -5.80 -11.52
N HIS A 53 -3.19 -5.80 -10.35
CA HIS A 53 -4.58 -5.35 -10.27
C HIS A 53 -4.75 -3.87 -10.63
N GLN A 54 -3.81 -3.01 -10.27
CA GLN A 54 -3.80 -1.59 -10.67
C GLN A 54 -3.69 -1.45 -12.19
N ASP A 55 -2.82 -2.23 -12.83
CA ASP A 55 -2.62 -2.22 -14.28
C ASP A 55 -3.89 -2.71 -15.01
N ASP A 56 -4.57 -3.73 -14.50
CA ASP A 56 -5.86 -4.19 -15.02
C ASP A 56 -6.94 -3.11 -14.93
N LEU A 57 -7.08 -2.46 -13.78
CA LEU A 57 -8.03 -1.35 -13.61
C LEU A 57 -7.71 -0.17 -14.53
N GLN A 58 -6.44 0.12 -14.77
CA GLN A 58 -6.02 1.16 -15.71
C GLN A 58 -6.39 0.80 -17.16
N LYS A 59 -6.27 -0.47 -17.54
CA LYS A 59 -6.68 -0.97 -18.85
C LYS A 59 -8.20 -0.88 -19.02
N ASP A 60 -8.97 -1.26 -18.01
CA ASP A 60 -10.43 -1.15 -18.05
C ASP A 60 -10.87 0.30 -18.17
N TYR A 61 -10.25 1.21 -17.41
CA TYR A 61 -10.48 2.64 -17.55
C TYR A 61 -10.19 3.14 -18.97
N SER A 62 -9.07 2.73 -19.59
CA SER A 62 -8.73 3.10 -20.95
C SER A 62 -9.78 2.63 -21.94
N ASN A 63 -10.25 1.39 -21.82
CA ASN A 63 -11.30 0.83 -22.67
C ASN A 63 -12.61 1.62 -22.54
N MET A 64 -13.00 2.01 -21.33
CA MET A 64 -14.20 2.84 -21.09
C MET A 64 -14.06 4.24 -21.69
N ALA A 65 -12.87 4.84 -21.59
CA ALA A 65 -12.58 6.15 -22.18
C ALA A 65 -12.63 6.12 -23.71
N ASP A 66 -12.09 5.06 -24.33
CA ASP A 66 -12.14 4.85 -25.78
C ASP A 66 -13.59 4.62 -26.27
N ASP A 67 -14.41 3.88 -25.53
CA ASP A 67 -15.82 3.70 -25.84
C ASP A 67 -16.60 5.02 -25.72
N LEU A 68 -16.34 5.80 -24.67
CA LEU A 68 -16.93 7.12 -24.50
C LEU A 68 -16.59 8.03 -25.69
N LYS A 69 -15.34 8.02 -26.14
CA LYS A 69 -14.90 8.80 -27.30
C LYS A 69 -15.64 8.38 -28.56
N LYS A 70 -15.74 7.07 -28.84
CA LYS A 70 -16.49 6.56 -30.00
C LYS A 70 -17.97 6.99 -29.99
N ARG A 71 -18.61 6.94 -28.81
CA ARG A 71 -20.00 7.41 -28.66
C ARG A 71 -20.11 8.91 -28.86
N SER A 72 -19.10 9.69 -28.42
CA SER A 72 -19.06 11.14 -28.66
C SER A 72 -18.99 11.44 -30.19
N ASP A 73 -18.09 10.77 -30.91
CA ASP A 73 -17.91 10.92 -32.33
C ASP A 73 -19.22 10.55 -33.08
N GLN A 74 -19.91 9.48 -32.65
CA GLN A 74 -21.21 9.08 -33.22
C GLN A 74 -22.33 10.10 -32.97
N TYR A 75 -22.38 10.66 -31.76
CA TYR A 75 -23.32 11.71 -31.41
C TYR A 75 -23.12 12.96 -32.28
N GLU A 76 -21.86 13.41 -32.44
CA GLU A 76 -21.54 14.55 -33.30
C GLU A 76 -21.96 14.33 -34.73
N GLN A 77 -21.71 13.16 -35.33
CA GLN A 77 -22.15 12.80 -36.69
C GLN A 77 -23.66 12.76 -36.80
N THR A 78 -24.37 12.24 -35.79
CA THR A 78 -25.84 12.20 -35.81
C THR A 78 -26.41 13.62 -35.74
N LEU A 79 -25.83 14.48 -34.91
CA LEU A 79 -26.23 15.87 -34.75
C LEU A 79 -26.01 16.65 -36.04
N GLU A 80 -24.85 16.53 -36.69
CA GLU A 80 -24.52 17.14 -37.96
C GLU A 80 -25.51 16.68 -39.06
N SER A 81 -25.80 15.38 -39.11
CA SER A 81 -26.76 14.84 -40.09
C SER A 81 -28.22 15.29 -39.84
N ALA A 82 -28.55 15.67 -38.59
CA ALA A 82 -29.90 16.18 -38.27
C ALA A 82 -30.13 17.61 -38.75
N ASP A 83 -29.08 18.38 -39.00
CA ASP A 83 -29.14 19.75 -39.47
C ASP A 83 -28.99 19.85 -41.02
N ASP A 84 -28.88 18.71 -41.74
CA ASP A 84 -28.77 18.65 -43.18
C ASP A 84 -30.06 19.21 -43.84
N PRO A 85 -29.98 20.28 -44.64
CA PRO A 85 -31.14 20.88 -45.29
C PRO A 85 -31.78 19.99 -46.39
N ALA A 86 -31.07 18.95 -46.84
CA ALA A 86 -31.56 18.05 -47.90
C ALA A 86 -32.52 16.97 -47.37
N VAL A 87 -32.69 16.80 -46.07
CA VAL A 87 -33.58 15.79 -45.49
C VAL A 87 -34.95 16.36 -45.17
N SER A 88 -36.00 15.50 -45.22
CA SER A 88 -37.35 15.88 -44.87
C SER A 88 -37.50 16.26 -43.39
N ASP A 89 -38.53 17.05 -43.06
CA ASP A 89 -38.79 17.48 -41.68
C ASP A 89 -39.00 16.29 -40.73
N ASP A 90 -39.69 15.23 -41.17
CA ASP A 90 -39.90 14.00 -40.40
C ASP A 90 -38.60 13.28 -40.13
N GLU A 91 -37.72 13.18 -41.09
CA GLU A 91 -36.40 12.53 -40.92
C GLU A 91 -35.50 13.37 -40.03
N ARG A 92 -35.53 14.69 -40.16
CA ARG A 92 -34.82 15.62 -39.29
C ARG A 92 -35.26 15.45 -37.81
N ALA A 93 -36.56 15.34 -37.57
CA ALA A 93 -37.12 15.12 -36.24
C ALA A 93 -36.65 13.78 -35.64
N ARG A 94 -36.61 12.70 -36.44
CA ARG A 94 -36.07 11.39 -35.99
C ARG A 94 -34.60 11.46 -35.64
N ARG A 95 -33.78 12.14 -36.45
CA ARG A 95 -32.33 12.28 -36.17
C ARG A 95 -32.09 13.13 -34.92
N LYS A 96 -32.83 14.19 -34.68
CA LYS A 96 -32.77 14.97 -33.44
C LYS A 96 -33.14 14.13 -32.21
N GLN A 97 -34.16 13.28 -32.33
CA GLN A 97 -34.50 12.36 -31.25
C GLN A 97 -33.38 11.35 -31.01
N ALA A 98 -32.81 10.77 -32.07
CA ALA A 98 -31.67 9.85 -31.95
C ALA A 98 -30.46 10.54 -31.30
N ALA A 99 -30.15 11.79 -31.67
CA ALA A 99 -29.09 12.56 -31.02
C ALA A 99 -29.38 12.81 -29.52
N ALA A 100 -30.62 13.11 -29.16
CA ALA A 100 -31.00 13.28 -27.74
C ALA A 100 -30.83 11.98 -26.95
N ASP A 101 -31.16 10.83 -27.50
CA ASP A 101 -30.96 9.51 -26.86
C ASP A 101 -29.46 9.18 -26.72
N GLN A 102 -28.66 9.50 -27.75
CA GLN A 102 -27.21 9.33 -27.68
C GLN A 102 -26.55 10.24 -26.63
N LEU A 103 -27.00 11.50 -26.52
CA LEU A 103 -26.52 12.42 -25.49
C LEU A 103 -26.74 11.86 -24.08
N LYS A 104 -27.94 11.28 -23.85
CA LYS A 104 -28.23 10.62 -22.58
C LYS A 104 -27.27 9.44 -22.31
N GLN A 105 -27.06 8.61 -23.34
CA GLN A 105 -26.10 7.50 -23.22
C GLN A 105 -24.65 7.97 -22.90
N LEU A 106 -24.24 9.10 -23.48
CA LEU A 106 -22.93 9.72 -23.15
C LEU A 106 -22.86 10.18 -21.71
N GLN A 107 -23.94 10.80 -21.20
CA GLN A 107 -23.98 11.23 -19.80
C GLN A 107 -23.92 10.02 -18.85
N ASP A 108 -24.65 8.96 -19.16
CA ASP A 108 -24.66 7.72 -18.39
C ASP A 108 -23.26 7.04 -18.43
N ALA A 109 -22.61 7.03 -19.59
CA ALA A 109 -21.26 6.48 -19.74
C ALA A 109 -20.22 7.28 -18.93
N ARG A 110 -20.28 8.62 -18.94
CA ARG A 110 -19.42 9.48 -18.09
C ARG A 110 -19.64 9.19 -16.61
N ALA A 111 -20.89 9.13 -16.16
CA ALA A 111 -21.22 8.81 -14.78
C ALA A 111 -20.68 7.43 -14.37
N SER A 112 -20.73 6.44 -15.27
CA SER A 112 -20.18 5.11 -15.04
C SER A 112 -18.65 5.12 -14.90
N ILE A 113 -17.94 5.90 -15.71
CA ILE A 113 -16.48 6.09 -15.62
C ILE A 113 -16.12 6.72 -14.27
N ASP A 114 -16.82 7.77 -13.87
CA ASP A 114 -16.58 8.42 -12.57
C ASP A 114 -16.83 7.47 -11.39
N GLN A 115 -17.87 6.66 -11.47
CA GLN A 115 -18.16 5.65 -10.46
C GLN A 115 -17.07 4.58 -10.40
N PHE A 116 -16.66 4.08 -11.57
CA PHE A 116 -15.57 3.10 -11.68
C PHE A 116 -14.28 3.62 -11.04
N GLN A 117 -13.86 4.85 -11.34
CA GLN A 117 -12.66 5.44 -10.76
C GLN A 117 -12.73 5.56 -9.23
N ARG A 118 -13.89 6.02 -8.70
CA ARG A 118 -14.07 6.09 -7.25
C ARG A 118 -13.98 4.71 -6.61
N GLN A 119 -14.66 3.72 -7.19
CA GLN A 119 -14.66 2.35 -6.67
C GLN A 119 -13.26 1.73 -6.74
N ALA A 120 -12.54 1.90 -7.86
CA ALA A 120 -11.18 1.39 -8.04
C ALA A 120 -10.23 1.94 -6.96
N ARG A 121 -10.27 3.25 -6.68
CA ARG A 121 -9.46 3.86 -5.61
C ARG A 121 -9.74 3.28 -4.24
N VAL A 122 -11.03 3.15 -3.88
CA VAL A 122 -11.42 2.58 -2.58
C VAL A 122 -10.95 1.13 -2.47
N THR A 123 -11.17 0.33 -3.52
CA THR A 123 -10.78 -1.08 -3.53
C THR A 123 -9.26 -1.25 -3.40
N LEU A 124 -8.46 -0.47 -4.16
CA LEU A 124 -7.01 -0.52 -4.08
C LEU A 124 -6.50 -0.07 -2.70
N ALA A 125 -7.06 1.02 -2.15
CA ALA A 125 -6.67 1.49 -0.82
C ALA A 125 -6.96 0.45 0.27
N ASP A 126 -8.14 -0.17 0.23
CA ASP A 126 -8.52 -1.25 1.14
C ASP A 126 -7.63 -2.49 1.02
N GLN A 127 -7.28 -2.87 -0.21
CA GLN A 127 -6.38 -4.01 -0.45
C GLN A 127 -4.99 -3.73 0.08
N PHE A 128 -4.46 -2.52 -0.18
CA PHE A 128 -3.16 -2.09 0.32
C PHE A 128 -3.13 -2.07 1.85
N GLN A 129 -4.16 -1.48 2.48
CA GLN A 129 -4.23 -1.42 3.95
C GLN A 129 -4.26 -2.82 4.57
N ARG A 130 -5.13 -3.72 4.08
CA ARG A 130 -5.19 -5.10 4.57
C ARG A 130 -3.88 -5.86 4.35
N MET A 131 -3.25 -5.68 3.20
CA MET A 131 -1.95 -6.28 2.91
C MET A 131 -0.90 -5.79 3.89
N HIS A 132 -0.78 -4.48 4.05
CA HIS A 132 0.16 -3.85 4.97
C HIS A 132 -0.03 -4.38 6.40
N ASP A 133 -1.27 -4.37 6.91
CA ASP A 133 -1.56 -4.80 8.28
C ASP A 133 -1.23 -6.28 8.51
N ASN A 134 -1.53 -7.15 7.55
CA ASN A 134 -1.19 -8.57 7.62
C ASN A 134 0.32 -8.80 7.62
N ILE A 135 1.06 -8.13 6.73
CA ILE A 135 2.51 -8.23 6.65
C ILE A 135 3.16 -7.69 7.93
N MET A 136 2.71 -6.54 8.43
CA MET A 136 3.21 -5.97 9.68
C MET A 136 2.90 -6.84 10.89
N ALA A 137 1.78 -7.55 10.91
CA ALA A 137 1.48 -8.54 11.96
C ALA A 137 2.48 -9.72 11.94
N ASP A 138 2.79 -10.26 10.75
CA ASP A 138 3.79 -11.32 10.58
C ASP A 138 5.18 -10.83 11.06
N ILE A 139 5.59 -9.64 10.64
CA ILE A 139 6.88 -9.03 11.02
C ILE A 139 6.95 -8.83 12.55
N LYS A 140 5.94 -8.18 13.14
CA LYS A 140 5.90 -7.94 14.59
C LYS A 140 5.96 -9.24 15.39
N LYS A 141 5.28 -10.29 14.91
CA LYS A 141 5.35 -11.60 15.53
C LYS A 141 6.77 -12.17 15.49
N ALA A 142 7.44 -12.14 14.33
CA ALA A 142 8.80 -12.64 14.17
C ALA A 142 9.81 -11.86 15.05
N VAL A 143 9.67 -10.51 15.09
CA VAL A 143 10.47 -9.65 15.98
C VAL A 143 10.27 -10.04 17.44
N ALA A 144 9.02 -10.21 17.89
CA ALA A 144 8.73 -10.56 19.27
C ALA A 144 9.28 -11.96 19.65
N ASP A 145 9.17 -12.94 18.75
CA ASP A 145 9.68 -14.28 18.96
C ASP A 145 11.23 -14.26 19.06
N LYS A 146 11.89 -13.49 18.20
CA LYS A 146 13.36 -13.33 18.20
C LYS A 146 13.84 -12.60 19.45
N ALA A 147 13.20 -11.49 19.82
CA ALA A 147 13.53 -10.71 21.00
C ALA A 147 13.40 -11.54 22.30
N LYS A 148 12.31 -12.30 22.43
CA LYS A 148 12.13 -13.23 23.57
C LYS A 148 13.24 -14.26 23.64
N ALA A 149 13.61 -14.86 22.51
CA ALA A 149 14.68 -15.85 22.45
C ALA A 149 16.05 -15.26 22.84
N ALA A 150 16.29 -13.98 22.50
CA ALA A 150 17.51 -13.25 22.83
C ALA A 150 17.51 -12.67 24.26
N GLY A 151 16.38 -12.72 24.97
CA GLY A 151 16.23 -12.15 26.32
C GLY A 151 16.13 -10.62 26.32
N ASP A 152 15.73 -10.02 25.19
CA ASP A 152 15.52 -8.58 25.09
C ASP A 152 14.22 -8.20 25.81
N THR A 153 14.25 -7.06 26.50
CA THR A 153 13.10 -6.52 27.24
C THR A 153 12.34 -5.47 26.47
N LEU A 154 13.00 -4.86 25.46
CA LEU A 154 12.43 -3.82 24.60
C LEU A 154 13.06 -3.92 23.21
N VAL A 155 12.27 -3.75 22.18
CA VAL A 155 12.73 -3.58 20.79
C VAL A 155 12.21 -2.25 20.27
N ILE A 156 13.10 -1.46 19.68
CA ILE A 156 12.80 -0.13 19.14
C ILE A 156 13.03 -0.14 17.63
N ASP A 157 12.09 0.45 16.89
CA ASP A 157 12.22 0.61 15.46
C ASP A 157 13.27 1.69 15.16
N SER A 158 14.39 1.29 14.55
CA SER A 158 15.48 2.19 14.16
C SER A 158 15.17 2.99 12.88
N GLY A 159 14.23 2.50 12.04
CA GLY A 159 13.76 3.19 10.85
C GLY A 159 12.67 4.23 11.14
N ALA A 160 12.15 4.29 12.37
CA ALA A 160 11.05 5.18 12.74
C ALA A 160 11.40 6.65 12.54
N GLN A 161 10.48 7.38 11.90
CA GLN A 161 10.59 8.82 11.67
C GLN A 161 9.43 9.57 12.32
N THR A 162 9.69 10.81 12.71
CA THR A 162 8.66 11.74 13.15
C THR A 162 7.83 12.23 11.95
N VAL A 163 6.70 12.90 12.22
CA VAL A 163 5.87 13.57 11.18
C VAL A 163 6.68 14.57 10.34
N ALA A 164 7.75 15.15 10.94
CA ALA A 164 8.66 16.06 10.25
C ALA A 164 9.81 15.33 9.50
N SER A 165 9.68 14.03 9.28
CA SER A 165 10.70 13.19 8.60
C SER A 165 12.08 13.18 9.29
N SER A 166 12.12 13.45 10.60
CA SER A 166 13.34 13.36 11.40
C SER A 166 13.43 11.97 12.05
N PRO A 167 14.62 11.33 12.08
CA PRO A 167 14.79 10.04 12.75
C PRO A 167 14.39 10.12 14.23
N VAL A 168 13.66 9.11 14.71
CA VAL A 168 13.36 8.96 16.15
C VAL A 168 14.60 8.46 16.89
N ILE A 169 15.36 7.56 16.30
CA ILE A 169 16.63 7.07 16.82
C ILE A 169 17.75 7.82 16.12
N VAL A 170 18.49 8.62 16.88
CA VAL A 170 19.61 9.43 16.36
C VAL A 170 20.91 8.61 16.30
N TYR A 171 21.05 7.68 17.24
CA TYR A 171 22.22 6.82 17.34
C TYR A 171 21.86 5.48 17.99
N SER A 172 22.32 4.38 17.41
CA SER A 172 22.33 3.05 18.00
C SER A 172 23.60 2.32 17.56
N THR A 173 24.09 1.40 18.42
CA THR A 173 25.11 0.44 18.00
C THR A 173 24.45 -0.70 17.24
N THR A 174 25.19 -1.37 16.36
CA THR A 174 24.70 -2.54 15.61
C THR A 174 24.71 -3.83 16.42
N ASP A 175 25.28 -3.80 17.64
CA ASP A 175 25.53 -5.00 18.43
C ASP A 175 24.26 -5.77 18.86
N ASN A 176 23.12 -5.10 18.87
CA ASN A 176 21.83 -5.69 19.20
C ASN A 176 20.73 -5.34 18.17
N ASP A 177 21.09 -5.29 16.90
CA ASP A 177 20.16 -5.13 15.78
C ASP A 177 19.65 -6.52 15.35
N LEU A 178 18.34 -6.70 15.41
CA LEU A 178 17.66 -7.96 15.07
C LEU A 178 17.23 -8.03 13.59
N THR A 179 17.42 -6.98 12.82
CA THR A 179 16.83 -6.83 11.46
C THR A 179 17.19 -8.00 10.55
N ASP A 180 18.48 -8.28 10.37
CA ASP A 180 18.93 -9.31 9.43
C ASP A 180 18.56 -10.73 9.90
N ASP A 181 18.59 -10.97 11.19
CA ASP A 181 18.19 -12.25 11.78
C ASP A 181 16.68 -12.51 11.63
N VAL A 182 15.86 -11.48 11.87
CA VAL A 182 14.40 -11.54 11.67
C VAL A 182 14.09 -11.70 10.19
N LEU A 183 14.76 -10.96 9.31
CA LEU A 183 14.57 -11.07 7.86
C LEU A 183 14.89 -12.47 7.35
N LYS A 184 15.99 -13.05 7.82
CA LYS A 184 16.37 -14.43 7.52
C LYS A 184 15.29 -15.44 7.95
N GLN A 185 14.72 -15.25 9.14
CA GLN A 185 13.63 -16.08 9.64
C GLN A 185 12.37 -15.92 8.80
N LEU A 186 11.96 -14.68 8.46
CA LEU A 186 10.79 -14.39 7.63
C LEU A 186 10.93 -14.99 6.24
N ASN A 187 12.12 -14.94 5.65
CA ASN A 187 12.39 -15.42 4.30
C ASN A 187 12.79 -16.90 4.22
N ALA A 188 12.82 -17.62 5.36
CA ALA A 188 13.18 -19.06 5.38
C ALA A 188 12.23 -19.94 4.56
N ALA A 189 10.99 -19.52 4.36
CA ALA A 189 9.97 -20.20 3.55
C ALA A 189 9.77 -19.57 2.16
N ALA A 190 10.67 -18.69 1.72
CA ALA A 190 10.57 -18.07 0.41
C ALA A 190 10.76 -19.10 -0.71
N PRO A 191 9.95 -19.05 -1.79
CA PRO A 191 10.16 -19.89 -2.97
C PRO A 191 11.52 -19.62 -3.62
N PRO A 192 12.21 -20.65 -4.18
CA PRO A 192 13.53 -20.49 -4.76
C PRO A 192 13.57 -19.61 -6.03
N ASP A 193 12.45 -19.48 -6.73
CA ASP A 193 12.32 -18.73 -7.99
C ASP A 193 11.61 -17.38 -7.81
N MET A 194 11.89 -16.68 -6.70
CA MET A 194 11.31 -15.34 -6.51
C MET A 194 11.84 -14.37 -7.57
N PRO A 195 10.95 -13.68 -8.31
CA PRO A 195 11.40 -12.59 -9.15
C PRO A 195 12.07 -11.51 -8.27
N ASP A 196 13.22 -11.01 -8.73
CA ASP A 196 13.88 -9.85 -8.13
C ASP A 196 12.99 -8.61 -8.33
N THR A 197 11.94 -8.51 -7.54
CA THR A 197 11.08 -7.34 -7.51
C THR A 197 11.75 -6.24 -6.70
N SER A 198 12.82 -5.67 -7.25
CA SER A 198 13.38 -4.39 -6.81
C SER A 198 12.51 -3.20 -7.25
N ALA A 199 11.28 -3.46 -7.67
CA ALA A 199 10.29 -2.43 -7.94
C ALA A 199 9.92 -1.76 -6.60
N THR A 200 10.46 -0.59 -6.38
CA THR A 200 10.07 0.32 -5.29
C THR A 200 8.56 0.54 -5.42
N PRO A 201 7.74 0.20 -4.41
CA PRO A 201 6.32 0.48 -4.47
C PRO A 201 6.11 1.99 -4.57
N VAL A 202 5.54 2.44 -5.69
CA VAL A 202 5.26 3.85 -5.99
C VAL A 202 4.18 4.45 -5.05
N PHE A 203 3.78 3.72 -4.01
CA PHE A 203 2.68 4.08 -3.10
C PHE A 203 3.05 5.00 -1.94
N MET A 204 4.30 5.47 -1.83
CA MET A 204 4.68 6.37 -0.74
C MET A 204 4.40 7.86 -1.00
N SER A 205 3.63 8.18 -2.04
CA SER A 205 3.11 9.54 -2.18
C SER A 205 1.59 9.47 -2.33
N THR A 206 0.87 9.76 -1.29
CA THR A 206 -0.59 9.97 -1.30
C THR A 206 -1.04 11.10 -2.25
N ASN A 207 -0.10 11.66 -3.02
CA ASN A 207 -0.30 12.76 -3.97
C ASN A 207 0.11 12.45 -5.43
N SER A 208 0.51 11.22 -5.76
CA SER A 208 0.91 10.90 -7.12
C SER A 208 0.25 9.65 -7.68
N VAL A 209 -1.06 9.60 -7.70
CA VAL A 209 -1.71 9.06 -8.88
C VAL A 209 -1.44 10.11 -9.95
N PRO A 210 -0.79 9.81 -11.08
CA PRO A 210 -0.72 10.74 -12.18
C PRO A 210 -2.13 10.90 -12.71
N TYR A 211 -2.89 11.74 -12.05
CA TYR A 211 -4.11 12.29 -12.58
C TYR A 211 -3.63 13.24 -13.68
N ASN A 212 -3.53 12.73 -14.90
CA ASN A 212 -3.47 13.59 -16.05
C ASN A 212 -4.86 14.26 -16.14
N THR A 213 -5.04 15.28 -15.31
CA THR A 213 -6.06 16.29 -15.52
C THR A 213 -5.60 17.10 -16.71
N SER A 214 -5.76 16.54 -17.90
CA SER A 214 -5.99 17.40 -19.06
C SER A 214 -7.43 17.89 -18.93
N PRO A 215 -7.66 19.15 -18.54
CA PRO A 215 -9.00 19.71 -18.50
C PRO A 215 -9.45 20.12 -19.92
N ASP A 216 -8.93 19.47 -20.95
CA ASP A 216 -9.13 19.90 -22.34
C ASP A 216 -10.01 18.94 -23.14
N ALA A 217 -10.95 18.26 -22.46
CA ALA A 217 -12.12 17.69 -23.10
C ALA A 217 -13.36 18.50 -22.69
N THR A 218 -13.29 19.81 -22.75
CA THR A 218 -14.47 20.65 -22.87
C THR A 218 -15.00 20.48 -24.28
N VAL A 219 -15.78 19.42 -24.49
CA VAL A 219 -16.73 19.38 -25.58
C VAL A 219 -17.73 20.51 -25.31
N PRO A 220 -17.78 21.56 -26.10
CA PRO A 220 -18.76 22.64 -25.91
C PRO A 220 -20.13 22.04 -26.08
N ILE A 221 -20.88 21.87 -25.01
CA ILE A 221 -22.31 21.59 -25.06
C ILE A 221 -22.95 22.92 -25.50
N ALA A 222 -23.16 23.12 -26.78
CA ALA A 222 -24.00 24.17 -27.28
C ALA A 222 -25.41 23.91 -26.74
N ALA A 223 -25.86 24.71 -25.79
CA ALA A 223 -27.25 24.72 -25.37
C ALA A 223 -28.13 25.15 -26.55
N PRO A 224 -29.28 24.51 -26.81
CA PRO A 224 -30.22 24.99 -27.80
C PRO A 224 -30.75 26.35 -27.35
N SER A 225 -30.60 27.35 -28.21
CA SER A 225 -31.21 28.68 -28.02
C SER A 225 -32.73 28.55 -27.98
N PRO A 226 -33.43 29.20 -27.03
CA PRO A 226 -34.89 29.22 -27.03
C PRO A 226 -35.41 30.15 -28.16
N GLN A 227 -36.29 29.62 -29.00
CA GLN A 227 -37.21 30.40 -29.78
C GLN A 227 -38.59 30.31 -29.16
#